data_f87d4c4ad451e2cd54c9527b478b070c
#
_entry.id   f87d4c4ad451e2cd54c9527b478b070c
#
_cell.length_a   1.000
_cell.length_b   1.000
_cell.length_c   1.000
_cell.angle_alpha   90.00
_cell.angle_beta   90.00
_cell.angle_gamma   90.00
#
_symmetry.space_group_name_H-M   'P 1'
#
loop_
_entity.id
_entity.type
_entity.pdbx_description
1 polymer ?
#
loop_
_entity_poly.entity_id
_entity_poly.type
_entity_poly.pdbx_seq_one_letter_code
_entity_poly.pdbx_strand_id
1 'polypeptide(L)'
;MTTAAPSTRDTILVVARQRFADRGFSGTSLADIADEVGIRPPSLFHHFPSKVALYRAVLLDAFDDWFALMDETMAAEPAEGWPQVERVIRTAFRFFVERPDFVRLARWEALEGGPILVEELATVLRPLFERGAGFLEKEMDAGRVRRCDARRLVITGYGAVLSYLSDAPLVGSLLGEDPTSPVALETEQEHILDLFRHALVPGAPGPGPEPGVT
;
A
#
# COMPACT_ATOMS: atom_id res chain seq x y z
N MET A 1 8.19 -13.65 -27.57
CA MET A 1 7.28 -12.50 -27.48
C MET A 1 8.14 -11.25 -27.35
N THR A 2 8.16 -10.42 -28.38
CA THR A 2 9.01 -9.20 -28.40
C THR A 2 8.27 -8.16 -27.57
N THR A 3 8.75 -7.89 -26.36
CA THR A 3 8.30 -6.74 -25.56
C THR A 3 8.67 -5.47 -26.34
N ALA A 4 7.68 -4.71 -26.74
CA ALA A 4 7.90 -3.39 -27.34
C ALA A 4 8.69 -2.52 -26.36
N ALA A 5 9.63 -1.71 -26.87
CA ALA A 5 10.37 -0.77 -26.02
C ALA A 5 9.37 0.18 -25.31
N PRO A 6 9.59 0.52 -24.04
CA PRO A 6 8.70 1.40 -23.30
C PRO A 6 8.57 2.75 -24.02
N SER A 7 7.38 3.29 -24.07
CA SER A 7 7.15 4.60 -24.67
C SER A 7 7.83 5.70 -23.84
N THR A 8 8.13 6.85 -24.47
CA THR A 8 8.65 8.03 -23.74
C THR A 8 7.74 8.42 -22.57
N ARG A 9 6.43 8.29 -22.74
CA ARG A 9 5.45 8.56 -21.69
C ARG A 9 5.63 7.62 -20.49
N ASP A 10 5.84 6.33 -20.73
CA ASP A 10 6.03 5.33 -19.68
C ASP A 10 7.38 5.55 -18.96
N THR A 11 8.42 5.90 -19.71
CA THR A 11 9.72 6.26 -19.11
C THR A 11 9.61 7.50 -18.20
N ILE A 12 8.85 8.52 -18.62
CA ILE A 12 8.58 9.70 -17.78
C ILE A 12 7.84 9.27 -16.49
N LEU A 13 6.83 8.41 -16.56
CA LEU A 13 6.08 7.94 -15.37
C LEU A 13 6.98 7.19 -14.40
N VAL A 14 7.84 6.31 -14.89
CA VAL A 14 8.79 5.55 -14.04
C VAL A 14 9.74 6.47 -13.30
N VAL A 15 10.39 7.40 -14.01
CA VAL A 15 11.32 8.37 -13.39
C VAL A 15 10.59 9.31 -12.43
N ALA A 16 9.42 9.81 -12.84
CA ALA A 16 8.62 10.70 -12.00
C ALA A 16 8.15 10.01 -10.71
N ARG A 17 7.74 8.73 -10.79
CA ARG A 17 7.35 7.92 -9.63
C ARG A 17 8.48 7.89 -8.61
N GLN A 18 9.70 7.56 -9.03
CA GLN A 18 10.86 7.52 -8.14
C GLN A 18 11.16 8.89 -7.52
N ARG A 19 11.16 9.96 -8.33
CA ARG A 19 11.42 11.32 -7.85
C ARG A 19 10.39 11.82 -6.85
N PHE A 20 9.10 11.58 -7.13
CA PHE A 20 8.03 11.94 -6.18
C PHE A 20 8.06 11.07 -4.92
N ALA A 21 8.39 9.80 -5.02
CA ALA A 21 8.55 8.94 -3.85
C ALA A 21 9.70 9.39 -2.95
N ASP A 22 10.81 9.86 -3.52
CA ASP A 22 11.99 10.27 -2.76
C ASP A 22 11.88 11.68 -2.17
N ARG A 23 11.19 12.61 -2.85
CA ARG A 23 11.24 14.07 -2.53
C ARG A 23 9.88 14.71 -2.30
N GLY A 24 8.80 13.95 -2.39
CA GLY A 24 7.45 14.47 -2.36
C GLY A 24 7.07 15.30 -3.59
N PHE A 25 5.84 15.79 -3.60
CA PHE A 25 5.38 16.68 -4.67
C PHE A 25 6.19 17.99 -4.68
N SER A 26 6.29 18.66 -3.54
CA SER A 26 6.93 19.98 -3.44
C SER A 26 8.42 19.94 -3.79
N GLY A 27 9.15 18.90 -3.38
CA GLY A 27 10.61 18.76 -3.58
C GLY A 27 11.03 18.27 -4.97
N THR A 28 10.11 17.92 -5.86
CA THR A 28 10.42 17.40 -7.19
C THR A 28 10.34 18.50 -8.26
N SER A 29 11.31 18.55 -9.20
CA SER A 29 11.33 19.46 -10.34
C SER A 29 11.04 18.71 -11.66
N LEU A 30 10.19 19.29 -12.52
CA LEU A 30 9.98 18.75 -13.88
C LEU A 30 11.23 18.81 -14.75
N ALA A 31 12.12 19.78 -14.50
CA ALA A 31 13.40 19.87 -15.21
C ALA A 31 14.29 18.68 -14.87
N ASP A 32 14.39 18.32 -13.57
CA ASP A 32 15.18 17.16 -13.13
C ASP A 32 14.66 15.86 -13.72
N ILE A 33 13.32 15.72 -13.82
CA ILE A 33 12.69 14.56 -14.46
C ILE A 33 13.03 14.51 -15.95
N ALA A 34 12.91 15.63 -16.67
CA ALA A 34 13.22 15.70 -18.09
C ALA A 34 14.69 15.36 -18.37
N ASP A 35 15.62 15.87 -17.56
CA ASP A 35 17.06 15.60 -17.66
C ASP A 35 17.36 14.10 -17.42
N GLU A 36 16.75 13.48 -16.43
CA GLU A 36 16.96 12.06 -16.13
C GLU A 36 16.37 11.13 -17.22
N VAL A 37 15.24 11.52 -17.81
CA VAL A 37 14.64 10.82 -18.96
C VAL A 37 15.47 11.04 -20.25
N GLY A 38 16.32 12.06 -20.29
CA GLY A 38 17.11 12.43 -21.46
C GLY A 38 16.29 13.17 -22.54
N ILE A 39 15.26 13.90 -22.13
CA ILE A 39 14.41 14.70 -23.04
C ILE A 39 14.48 16.19 -22.70
N ARG A 40 14.10 17.03 -23.65
CA ARG A 40 13.98 18.46 -23.39
C ARG A 40 12.68 18.77 -22.64
N PRO A 41 12.65 19.77 -21.73
CA PRO A 41 11.44 20.13 -20.99
C PRO A 41 10.17 20.34 -21.85
N PRO A 42 10.22 20.96 -23.07
CA PRO A 42 9.06 21.04 -23.92
C PRO A 42 8.43 19.68 -24.30
N SER A 43 9.26 18.64 -24.48
CA SER A 43 8.78 17.29 -24.77
C SER A 43 8.05 16.69 -23.58
N LEU A 44 8.50 16.95 -22.34
CA LEU A 44 7.80 16.52 -21.13
C LEU A 44 6.43 17.20 -21.03
N PHE A 45 6.37 18.51 -21.27
CA PHE A 45 5.10 19.26 -21.28
C PHE A 45 4.11 18.81 -22.35
N HIS A 46 4.61 18.24 -23.47
CA HIS A 46 3.75 17.63 -24.48
C HIS A 46 3.00 16.39 -23.93
N HIS A 47 3.66 15.60 -23.09
CA HIS A 47 3.06 14.41 -22.46
C HIS A 47 2.23 14.77 -21.22
N PHE A 48 2.71 15.70 -20.40
CA PHE A 48 2.09 16.11 -19.14
C PHE A 48 2.12 17.64 -19.01
N PRO A 49 0.98 18.31 -19.17
CA PRO A 49 0.90 19.77 -19.28
C PRO A 49 1.30 20.53 -18.00
N SER A 50 1.39 19.83 -16.86
CA SER A 50 1.81 20.42 -15.59
C SER A 50 2.39 19.36 -14.66
N LYS A 51 3.10 19.81 -13.60
CA LYS A 51 3.58 18.94 -12.51
C LYS A 51 2.43 18.19 -11.82
N VAL A 52 1.29 18.87 -11.64
CA VAL A 52 0.08 18.27 -11.06
C VAL A 52 -0.46 17.15 -11.96
N ALA A 53 -0.50 17.36 -13.28
CA ALA A 53 -0.97 16.35 -14.23
C ALA A 53 -0.04 15.11 -14.23
N LEU A 54 1.27 15.32 -14.15
CA LEU A 54 2.24 14.23 -14.04
C LEU A 54 2.11 13.49 -12.71
N TYR A 55 2.01 14.21 -11.60
CA TYR A 55 1.85 13.62 -10.26
C TYR A 55 0.56 12.79 -10.16
N ARG A 56 -0.56 13.34 -10.64
CA ARG A 56 -1.82 12.60 -10.74
C ARG A 56 -1.68 11.30 -11.53
N ALA A 57 -1.02 11.36 -12.69
CA ALA A 57 -0.82 10.16 -13.52
C ALA A 57 0.05 9.12 -12.81
N VAL A 58 1.09 9.53 -12.09
CA VAL A 58 1.95 8.65 -11.27
C VAL A 58 1.16 7.98 -10.15
N LEU A 59 0.32 8.73 -9.43
CA LEU A 59 -0.49 8.17 -8.36
C LEU A 59 -1.53 7.18 -8.89
N LEU A 60 -2.28 7.54 -9.93
CA LEU A 60 -3.27 6.64 -10.52
C LEU A 60 -2.64 5.35 -11.02
N ASP A 61 -1.51 5.43 -11.73
CA ASP A 61 -0.77 4.26 -12.21
C ASP A 61 -0.28 3.36 -11.05
N ALA A 62 0.20 3.97 -9.95
CA ALA A 62 0.60 3.22 -8.76
C ALA A 62 -0.58 2.53 -8.06
N PHE A 63 -1.74 3.18 -8.00
CA PHE A 63 -2.94 2.60 -7.41
C PHE A 63 -3.63 1.59 -8.32
N ASP A 64 -3.54 1.72 -9.65
CA ASP A 64 -4.08 0.73 -10.59
C ASP A 64 -3.45 -0.65 -10.38
N ASP A 65 -2.12 -0.71 -10.17
CA ASP A 65 -1.41 -1.95 -9.81
C ASP A 65 -1.97 -2.56 -8.52
N TRP A 66 -2.22 -1.72 -7.51
CA TRP A 66 -2.79 -2.14 -6.24
C TRP A 66 -4.23 -2.68 -6.38
N PHE A 67 -5.07 -1.97 -7.13
CA PHE A 67 -6.45 -2.39 -7.35
C PHE A 67 -6.53 -3.71 -8.12
N ALA A 68 -5.75 -3.86 -9.18
CA ALA A 68 -5.71 -5.09 -9.96
C ALA A 68 -5.32 -6.29 -9.08
N LEU A 69 -4.30 -6.13 -8.23
CA LEU A 69 -3.86 -7.17 -7.31
C LEU A 69 -4.92 -7.50 -6.26
N MET A 70 -5.60 -6.50 -5.69
CA MET A 70 -6.66 -6.74 -4.70
C MET A 70 -7.90 -7.37 -5.33
N ASP A 71 -8.26 -6.97 -6.54
CA ASP A 71 -9.37 -7.57 -7.28
C ASP A 71 -9.09 -9.04 -7.58
N GLU A 72 -7.89 -9.37 -8.03
CA GLU A 72 -7.46 -10.76 -8.25
C GLU A 72 -7.46 -11.56 -6.92
N THR A 73 -6.94 -10.98 -5.83
CA THR A 73 -6.91 -11.62 -4.51
C THR A 73 -8.30 -11.91 -3.97
N MET A 74 -9.25 -10.99 -4.19
CA MET A 74 -10.64 -11.15 -3.75
C MET A 74 -11.44 -12.09 -4.65
N ALA A 75 -11.10 -12.19 -5.94
CA ALA A 75 -11.75 -13.08 -6.90
C ALA A 75 -11.19 -14.50 -6.92
N ALA A 76 -9.97 -14.71 -6.41
CA ALA A 76 -9.38 -16.03 -6.23
C ALA A 76 -10.31 -16.93 -5.38
N GLU A 77 -10.10 -18.27 -5.42
CA GLU A 77 -10.98 -19.24 -4.76
C GLU A 77 -11.70 -18.71 -3.51
N PRO A 78 -13.05 -18.66 -3.52
CA PRO A 78 -13.80 -18.02 -2.44
C PRO A 78 -13.45 -18.70 -1.12
N ALA A 79 -12.71 -18.01 -0.27
CA ALA A 79 -12.47 -18.41 1.10
C ALA A 79 -13.39 -17.61 2.02
N GLU A 80 -13.90 -18.24 3.07
CA GLU A 80 -14.76 -17.63 4.07
C GLU A 80 -13.98 -17.39 5.36
N GLY A 81 -14.37 -16.38 6.12
CA GLY A 81 -13.79 -16.10 7.44
C GLY A 81 -12.30 -15.73 7.38
N TRP A 82 -11.56 -16.24 8.36
CA TRP A 82 -10.15 -15.94 8.55
C TRP A 82 -9.25 -16.23 7.33
N PRO A 83 -9.35 -17.37 6.62
CA PRO A 83 -8.50 -17.64 5.46
C PRO A 83 -8.50 -16.55 4.38
N GLN A 84 -9.64 -15.90 4.16
CA GLN A 84 -9.71 -14.79 3.21
C GLN A 84 -9.06 -13.53 3.76
N VAL A 85 -9.28 -13.22 5.05
CA VAL A 85 -8.64 -12.07 5.71
C VAL A 85 -7.12 -12.24 5.70
N GLU A 86 -6.61 -13.41 6.07
CA GLU A 86 -5.20 -13.74 6.04
C GLU A 86 -4.59 -13.56 4.64
N ARG A 87 -5.26 -14.04 3.61
CA ARG A 87 -4.83 -13.89 2.22
C ARG A 87 -4.69 -12.42 1.83
N VAL A 88 -5.68 -11.60 2.17
CA VAL A 88 -5.65 -10.16 1.89
C VAL A 88 -4.50 -9.48 2.61
N ILE A 89 -4.30 -9.76 3.90
CA ILE A 89 -3.18 -9.17 4.69
C ILE A 89 -1.83 -9.59 4.10
N ARG A 90 -1.61 -10.88 3.81
CA ARG A 90 -0.36 -11.37 3.21
C ARG A 90 -0.10 -10.73 1.84
N THR A 91 -1.12 -10.60 1.01
CA THR A 91 -0.99 -9.97 -0.30
C THR A 91 -0.66 -8.49 -0.19
N ALA A 92 -1.34 -7.77 0.72
CA ALA A 92 -1.07 -6.36 1.00
C ALA A 92 0.36 -6.15 1.52
N PHE A 93 0.78 -6.94 2.48
CA PHE A 93 2.12 -6.85 3.06
C PHE A 93 3.20 -7.06 1.98
N ARG A 94 3.08 -8.13 1.21
CA ARG A 94 4.02 -8.43 0.10
C ARG A 94 4.07 -7.29 -0.93
N PHE A 95 2.91 -6.78 -1.36
CA PHE A 95 2.86 -5.66 -2.31
C PHE A 95 3.62 -4.43 -1.79
N PHE A 96 3.41 -4.08 -0.53
CA PHE A 96 4.07 -2.90 0.05
C PHE A 96 5.59 -3.13 0.25
N VAL A 97 6.02 -4.34 0.59
CA VAL A 97 7.44 -4.70 0.65
C VAL A 97 8.10 -4.60 -0.72
N GLU A 98 7.44 -5.10 -1.76
CA GLU A 98 7.95 -5.09 -3.14
C GLU A 98 7.87 -3.72 -3.81
N ARG A 99 7.07 -2.79 -3.26
CA ARG A 99 6.81 -1.45 -3.82
C ARG A 99 7.07 -0.32 -2.81
N PRO A 100 8.32 -0.14 -2.36
CA PRO A 100 8.64 0.90 -1.38
C PRO A 100 8.40 2.32 -1.91
N ASP A 101 8.43 2.52 -3.23
CA ASP A 101 8.02 3.76 -3.90
C ASP A 101 6.52 4.06 -3.66
N PHE A 102 5.65 3.04 -3.77
CA PHE A 102 4.23 3.18 -3.46
C PHE A 102 4.00 3.57 -2.00
N VAL A 103 4.69 2.93 -1.06
CA VAL A 103 4.60 3.23 0.38
C VAL A 103 4.95 4.69 0.65
N ARG A 104 6.06 5.18 0.06
CA ARG A 104 6.49 6.57 0.20
C ARG A 104 5.50 7.56 -0.44
N LEU A 105 5.01 7.27 -1.65
CA LEU A 105 4.00 8.10 -2.32
C LEU A 105 2.71 8.20 -1.50
N ALA A 106 2.20 7.07 -1.00
CA ALA A 106 1.00 7.06 -0.16
C ALA A 106 1.20 7.86 1.13
N ARG A 107 2.40 7.80 1.72
CA ARG A 107 2.74 8.56 2.92
C ARG A 107 2.88 10.06 2.64
N TRP A 108 3.55 10.45 1.55
CA TRP A 108 3.64 11.85 1.14
C TRP A 108 2.27 12.46 0.89
N GLU A 109 1.39 11.76 0.16
CA GLU A 109 0.04 12.23 -0.10
C GLU A 109 -0.75 12.44 1.19
N ALA A 110 -0.64 11.52 2.15
CA ALA A 110 -1.30 11.63 3.44
C ALA A 110 -0.77 12.80 4.29
N LEU A 111 0.52 13.13 4.21
CA LEU A 111 1.17 14.15 5.03
C LEU A 111 1.09 15.57 4.42
N GLU A 112 1.32 15.69 3.12
CA GLU A 112 1.25 16.98 2.42
C GLU A 112 -0.20 17.49 2.32
N GLY A 113 -1.19 16.64 2.68
CA GLY A 113 -2.61 17.00 2.68
C GLY A 113 -3.04 17.43 1.29
N GLY A 114 -2.55 16.73 0.24
CA GLY A 114 -2.64 17.13 -1.14
C GLY A 114 -3.97 17.78 -1.51
N PRO A 115 -4.05 19.10 -1.69
CA PRO A 115 -5.32 19.78 -1.91
C PRO A 115 -5.99 19.37 -3.22
N ILE A 116 -5.30 18.54 -4.00
CA ILE A 116 -5.71 18.21 -5.37
C ILE A 116 -6.20 16.76 -5.48
N LEU A 117 -5.75 15.85 -4.61
CA LEU A 117 -5.93 14.42 -4.86
C LEU A 117 -6.63 13.64 -3.74
N VAL A 118 -6.73 14.17 -2.52
CA VAL A 118 -7.40 13.46 -1.41
C VAL A 118 -8.84 13.06 -1.78
N GLU A 119 -9.61 13.97 -2.38
CA GLU A 119 -10.99 13.67 -2.80
C GLU A 119 -11.03 12.73 -4.01
N GLU A 120 -10.11 12.92 -4.98
CA GLU A 120 -10.02 12.06 -6.16
C GLU A 120 -9.56 10.65 -5.76
N LEU A 121 -8.50 10.53 -4.96
CA LEU A 121 -8.03 9.27 -4.41
C LEU A 121 -9.10 8.59 -3.56
N ALA A 122 -9.77 9.33 -2.68
CA ALA A 122 -10.88 8.79 -1.91
C ALA A 122 -11.99 8.23 -2.80
N THR A 123 -12.27 8.88 -3.92
CA THR A 123 -13.26 8.40 -4.90
C THR A 123 -12.81 7.10 -5.55
N VAL A 124 -11.53 6.98 -5.91
CA VAL A 124 -10.95 5.79 -6.54
C VAL A 124 -10.77 4.64 -5.53
N LEU A 125 -10.35 4.95 -4.29
CA LEU A 125 -10.15 3.95 -3.23
C LEU A 125 -11.45 3.43 -2.61
N ARG A 126 -12.50 4.25 -2.60
CA ARG A 126 -13.77 3.94 -1.94
C ARG A 126 -14.39 2.59 -2.37
N PRO A 127 -14.46 2.22 -3.66
CA PRO A 127 -15.05 0.94 -4.06
C PRO A 127 -14.31 -0.26 -3.47
N LEU A 128 -12.98 -0.25 -3.43
CA LEU A 128 -12.18 -1.32 -2.83
C LEU A 128 -12.37 -1.37 -1.31
N PHE A 129 -12.35 -0.20 -0.66
CA PHE A 129 -12.61 -0.06 0.77
C PHE A 129 -13.98 -0.60 1.17
N GLU A 130 -15.05 -0.24 0.46
CA GLU A 130 -16.41 -0.70 0.73
C GLU A 130 -16.58 -2.21 0.47
N ARG A 131 -15.89 -2.76 -0.53
CA ARG A 131 -15.88 -4.22 -0.74
C ARG A 131 -15.22 -4.97 0.41
N GLY A 132 -14.09 -4.48 0.90
CA GLY A 132 -13.41 -5.06 2.07
C GLY A 132 -14.27 -5.00 3.32
N ALA A 133 -14.88 -3.84 3.60
CA ALA A 133 -15.78 -3.66 4.73
C ALA A 133 -17.02 -4.57 4.60
N GLY A 134 -17.66 -4.59 3.44
CA GLY A 134 -18.84 -5.44 3.19
C GLY A 134 -18.56 -6.93 3.28
N PHE A 135 -17.36 -7.38 2.87
CA PHE A 135 -16.94 -8.76 3.13
C PHE A 135 -16.88 -9.04 4.62
N LEU A 136 -16.23 -8.20 5.41
CA LEU A 136 -16.14 -8.39 6.87
C LEU A 136 -17.51 -8.37 7.55
N GLU A 137 -18.41 -7.46 7.16
CA GLU A 137 -19.77 -7.40 7.67
C GLU A 137 -20.53 -8.70 7.41
N LYS A 138 -20.44 -9.25 6.19
CA LYS A 138 -21.03 -10.55 5.83
C LYS A 138 -20.47 -11.69 6.68
N GLU A 139 -19.16 -11.71 6.92
CA GLU A 139 -18.53 -12.75 7.75
C GLU A 139 -18.91 -12.62 9.23
N MET A 140 -19.09 -11.40 9.72
CA MET A 140 -19.61 -11.13 11.07
C MET A 140 -21.07 -11.59 11.22
N ASP A 141 -21.92 -11.33 10.23
CA ASP A 141 -23.32 -11.76 10.24
C ASP A 141 -23.46 -13.29 10.19
N ALA A 142 -22.53 -13.94 9.50
CA ALA A 142 -22.45 -15.41 9.47
C ALA A 142 -21.79 -16.03 10.72
N GLY A 143 -21.31 -15.22 11.67
CA GLY A 143 -20.65 -15.68 12.90
C GLY A 143 -19.25 -16.27 12.69
N ARG A 144 -18.66 -16.14 11.51
CA ARG A 144 -17.31 -16.63 11.19
C ARG A 144 -16.21 -15.69 11.68
N VAL A 145 -16.55 -14.42 11.86
CA VAL A 145 -15.68 -13.38 12.38
C VAL A 145 -16.39 -12.65 13.52
N ARG A 146 -15.62 -12.25 14.54
CA ARG A 146 -16.15 -11.48 15.67
C ARG A 146 -16.70 -10.14 15.22
N ARG A 147 -17.79 -9.68 15.82
CA ARG A 147 -18.38 -8.38 15.53
C ARG A 147 -17.48 -7.24 15.98
N CYS A 148 -17.16 -6.36 15.05
CA CYS A 148 -16.49 -5.08 15.29
C CYS A 148 -16.88 -4.08 14.19
N ASP A 149 -16.34 -2.86 14.23
CA ASP A 149 -16.52 -1.90 13.16
C ASP A 149 -15.64 -2.30 11.95
N ALA A 150 -16.28 -2.85 10.92
CA ALA A 150 -15.59 -3.36 9.73
C ALA A 150 -14.77 -2.28 9.01
N ARG A 151 -15.29 -1.06 8.91
CA ARG A 151 -14.62 0.06 8.24
C ARG A 151 -13.36 0.48 8.99
N ARG A 152 -13.44 0.59 10.31
CA ARG A 152 -12.27 0.91 11.15
C ARG A 152 -11.25 -0.22 11.13
N LEU A 153 -11.69 -1.46 11.07
CA LEU A 153 -10.80 -2.61 10.95
C LEU A 153 -9.96 -2.57 9.66
N VAL A 154 -10.58 -2.25 8.51
CA VAL A 154 -9.86 -2.09 7.24
C VAL A 154 -8.80 -0.99 7.36
N ILE A 155 -9.15 0.17 7.96
CA ILE A 155 -8.19 1.27 8.18
C ILE A 155 -7.06 0.86 9.14
N THR A 156 -7.39 0.10 10.19
CA THR A 156 -6.38 -0.41 11.14
C THR A 156 -5.40 -1.35 10.43
N GLY A 157 -5.90 -2.28 9.59
CA GLY A 157 -5.05 -3.19 8.82
C GLY A 157 -4.12 -2.46 7.86
N TYR A 158 -4.67 -1.50 7.11
CA TYR A 158 -3.86 -0.63 6.25
C TYR A 158 -2.77 0.11 7.05
N GLY A 159 -3.15 0.73 8.18
CA GLY A 159 -2.22 1.47 9.02
C GLY A 159 -1.12 0.61 9.62
N ALA A 160 -1.45 -0.60 10.08
CA ALA A 160 -0.46 -1.53 10.65
C ALA A 160 0.65 -1.85 9.64
N VAL A 161 0.29 -2.24 8.42
CA VAL A 161 1.26 -2.59 7.37
C VAL A 161 2.02 -1.35 6.88
N LEU A 162 1.31 -0.26 6.58
CA LEU A 162 1.93 0.93 6.01
C LEU A 162 2.91 1.58 6.98
N SER A 163 2.56 1.71 8.27
CA SER A 163 3.39 2.41 9.25
C SER A 163 4.71 1.68 9.49
N TYR A 164 4.71 0.36 9.61
CA TYR A 164 5.94 -0.41 9.76
C TYR A 164 6.94 -0.12 8.63
N LEU A 165 6.47 -0.15 7.38
CA LEU A 165 7.31 0.03 6.20
C LEU A 165 7.69 1.50 5.94
N SER A 166 6.77 2.44 6.19
CA SER A 166 7.04 3.87 5.96
C SER A 166 7.97 4.46 7.00
N ASP A 167 7.91 3.96 8.24
CA ASP A 167 8.67 4.46 9.37
C ASP A 167 9.87 3.54 9.71
N ALA A 168 10.30 2.71 8.74
CA ALA A 168 11.35 1.71 8.91
C ALA A 168 12.62 2.19 9.64
N PRO A 169 13.17 3.41 9.37
CA PRO A 169 14.33 3.90 10.12
C PRO A 169 14.07 4.08 11.62
N LEU A 170 12.86 4.53 11.99
CA LEU A 170 12.46 4.66 13.39
C LEU A 170 12.22 3.30 14.02
N VAL A 171 11.50 2.42 13.33
CA VAL A 171 11.21 1.04 13.76
C VAL A 171 12.52 0.29 14.05
N GLY A 172 13.49 0.35 13.12
CA GLY A 172 14.80 -0.27 13.29
C GLY A 172 15.56 0.27 14.50
N SER A 173 15.48 1.58 14.75
CA SER A 173 16.10 2.17 15.95
C SER A 173 15.43 1.73 17.25
N LEU A 174 14.12 1.49 17.25
CA LEU A 174 13.36 1.06 18.41
C LEU A 174 13.56 -0.44 18.70
N LEU A 175 13.59 -1.28 17.68
CA LEU A 175 13.73 -2.73 17.79
C LEU A 175 15.20 -3.20 17.88
N GLY A 176 16.15 -2.34 17.47
CA GLY A 176 17.57 -2.68 17.44
C GLY A 176 17.97 -3.65 16.31
N GLU A 177 17.20 -3.70 15.25
CA GLU A 177 17.40 -4.57 14.09
C GLU A 177 17.15 -3.86 12.77
N ASP A 178 17.53 -4.49 11.64
CA ASP A 178 17.11 -4.01 10.31
C ASP A 178 15.67 -4.44 9.99
N PRO A 179 14.69 -3.52 10.03
CA PRO A 179 13.28 -3.86 9.83
C PRO A 179 12.97 -4.27 8.39
N THR A 180 13.90 -4.08 7.46
CA THR A 180 13.77 -4.47 6.04
C THR A 180 14.44 -5.80 5.72
N SER A 181 15.10 -6.42 6.70
CA SER A 181 15.66 -7.75 6.53
C SER A 181 14.56 -8.80 6.29
N PRO A 182 14.81 -9.84 5.50
CA PRO A 182 13.80 -10.89 5.25
C PRO A 182 13.22 -11.50 6.53
N VAL A 183 14.04 -11.68 7.56
CA VAL A 183 13.61 -12.24 8.84
C VAL A 183 12.70 -11.27 9.60
N ALA A 184 13.05 -9.99 9.65
CA ALA A 184 12.23 -8.97 10.32
C ALA A 184 10.87 -8.79 9.60
N LEU A 185 10.88 -8.78 8.27
CA LEU A 185 9.65 -8.68 7.47
C LEU A 185 8.73 -9.89 7.68
N GLU A 186 9.28 -11.11 7.73
CA GLU A 186 8.50 -12.32 8.03
C GLU A 186 7.93 -12.26 9.46
N THR A 187 8.74 -11.86 10.43
CA THR A 187 8.34 -11.72 11.84
C THR A 187 7.20 -10.72 11.97
N GLU A 188 7.31 -9.56 11.35
CA GLU A 188 6.27 -8.53 11.40
C GLU A 188 4.98 -8.99 10.71
N GLN A 189 5.09 -9.64 9.55
CA GLN A 189 3.92 -10.18 8.85
C GLN A 189 3.16 -11.18 9.73
N GLU A 190 3.86 -12.13 10.38
CA GLU A 190 3.24 -13.11 11.27
C GLU A 190 2.67 -12.43 12.53
N HIS A 191 3.36 -11.42 13.09
CA HIS A 191 2.84 -10.64 14.21
C HIS A 191 1.51 -9.94 13.88
N ILE A 192 1.44 -9.26 12.73
CA ILE A 192 0.20 -8.63 12.26
C ILE A 192 -0.91 -9.67 12.07
N LEU A 193 -0.59 -10.81 11.45
CA LEU A 193 -1.56 -11.89 11.24
C LEU A 193 -2.08 -12.45 12.55
N ASP A 194 -1.20 -12.72 13.50
CA ASP A 194 -1.60 -13.22 14.82
C ASP A 194 -2.50 -12.22 15.56
N LEU A 195 -2.15 -10.94 15.54
CA LEU A 195 -2.96 -9.87 16.14
C LEU A 195 -4.39 -9.87 15.56
N PHE A 196 -4.51 -9.86 14.24
CA PHE A 196 -5.82 -9.85 13.58
C PHE A 196 -6.56 -11.17 13.76
N ARG A 197 -5.88 -12.30 13.77
CA ARG A 197 -6.50 -13.61 14.01
C ARG A 197 -7.12 -13.67 15.40
N HIS A 198 -6.39 -13.25 16.44
CA HIS A 198 -6.90 -13.21 17.81
C HIS A 198 -8.07 -12.23 17.96
N ALA A 199 -8.02 -11.10 17.27
CA ALA A 199 -9.12 -10.14 17.28
C ALA A 199 -10.38 -10.65 16.59
N LEU A 200 -10.25 -11.44 15.52
CA LEU A 200 -11.33 -11.75 14.61
C LEU A 200 -11.89 -13.16 14.73
N VAL A 201 -11.06 -14.17 15.05
CA VAL A 201 -11.53 -15.56 15.08
C VAL A 201 -12.25 -15.84 16.40
N PRO A 202 -13.51 -16.25 16.39
CA PRO A 202 -14.23 -16.66 17.59
C PRO A 202 -13.52 -17.84 18.26
N GLY A 203 -13.21 -17.73 19.56
CA GLY A 203 -12.58 -18.82 20.34
C GLY A 203 -11.07 -19.02 20.07
N ALA A 204 -10.42 -18.15 19.33
CA ALA A 204 -8.96 -18.19 19.24
C ALA A 204 -8.33 -18.08 20.64
N PRO A 205 -7.36 -18.96 21.00
CA PRO A 205 -6.64 -18.81 22.25
C PRO A 205 -5.93 -17.45 22.30
N GLY A 206 -5.90 -16.80 23.46
CA GLY A 206 -5.15 -15.57 23.65
C GLY A 206 -3.66 -15.78 23.31
N PRO A 207 -2.90 -14.72 23.05
CA PRO A 207 -1.46 -14.83 22.84
C PRO A 207 -0.87 -15.58 24.04
N GLY A 208 -0.16 -16.67 23.75
CA GLY A 208 0.55 -17.43 24.79
C GLY A 208 1.56 -16.51 25.49
N PRO A 209 1.95 -16.81 26.76
CA PRO A 209 3.02 -16.07 27.37
C PRO A 209 4.28 -16.20 26.50
N GLU A 210 4.89 -15.06 26.20
CA GLU A 210 6.18 -15.04 25.49
C GLU A 210 7.16 -15.99 26.16
N PRO A 211 7.95 -16.77 25.40
CA PRO A 211 9.02 -17.57 25.99
C PRO A 211 9.97 -16.63 26.69
N GLY A 212 10.04 -16.75 28.02
CA GLY A 212 10.58 -15.80 28.96
C GLY A 212 11.91 -15.16 28.55
N VAL A 213 11.90 -13.84 28.59
CA VAL A 213 13.09 -13.02 28.78
C VAL A 213 13.54 -13.28 30.22
N THR A 214 14.50 -14.18 30.41
CA THR A 214 15.30 -14.31 31.65
C THR A 214 16.61 -13.60 31.43
#